data_348f71f9c31b4f7bc322dca0cb3dffba
#
_entry.id   348f71f9c31b4f7bc322dca0cb3dffba
#
_cell.length_a   1.000
_cell.length_b   1.000
_cell.length_c   1.000
_cell.angle_alpha   90.00
_cell.angle_beta   90.00
_cell.angle_gamma   90.00
#
_symmetry.space_group_name_H-M   'P 1'
#
loop_
_entity.id
_entity.type
_entity.pdbx_description
1 polymer ?
#
loop_
_entity_poly.entity_id
_entity_poly.type
_entity_poly.pdbx_seq_one_letter_code
_entity_poly.pdbx_strand_id
1 'polypeptide(L)'
;MGTILFFLNWWLLSIDASSGVCVILYTATLVGGFFSLLASGLWISRLLKNNLLEDVFNTENESFMQETRLMENEYSVNLPTKFWYRGKTYNGFINLVNIFRATMILGTPGSGKSYAIVNQFIKQTIEKSYALYIYDFKFDDLSVIAYNHLLKYRHRYKVPPKFYVINFDNPRKSHRCNPLAPELMTDISDAYESSYT
;
A
#
# COMPACT_ATOMS: atom_id res chain seq x y z
N MET A 1 16.01 -27.30 -22.33
CA MET A 1 15.77 -28.68 -21.88
C MET A 1 14.32 -29.12 -22.09
N GLY A 2 13.30 -28.38 -21.75
CA GLY A 2 11.91 -28.78 -21.91
C GLY A 2 11.46 -29.05 -23.34
N THR A 3 11.92 -28.27 -24.31
CA THR A 3 11.66 -28.50 -25.74
C THR A 3 12.25 -29.80 -26.23
N ILE A 4 13.45 -30.14 -25.79
CA ILE A 4 14.13 -31.40 -26.17
C ILE A 4 13.34 -32.59 -25.61
N LEU A 5 12.90 -32.54 -24.34
CA LEU A 5 12.07 -33.54 -23.70
C LEU A 5 10.72 -33.73 -24.41
N PHE A 6 10.11 -32.65 -24.86
CA PHE A 6 8.83 -32.69 -25.58
C PHE A 6 8.96 -33.34 -26.98
N PHE A 7 10.04 -33.04 -27.69
CA PHE A 7 10.27 -33.63 -29.01
C PHE A 7 10.88 -35.05 -28.97
N LEU A 8 11.56 -35.42 -27.89
CA LEU A 8 12.07 -36.76 -27.65
C LEU A 8 10.93 -37.80 -27.55
N ASN A 9 9.73 -37.34 -27.23
CA ASN A 9 8.53 -38.15 -27.17
C ASN A 9 8.17 -38.83 -28.51
N TRP A 10 8.49 -38.19 -29.63
CA TRP A 10 8.29 -38.77 -30.98
C TRP A 10 9.18 -40.00 -31.21
N TRP A 11 10.39 -39.98 -30.66
CA TRP A 11 11.35 -41.08 -30.80
C TRP A 11 11.00 -42.29 -29.94
N LEU A 12 10.37 -42.07 -28.79
CA LEU A 12 9.91 -43.15 -27.88
C LEU A 12 8.77 -44.00 -28.50
N LEU A 13 8.00 -43.44 -29.43
CA LEU A 13 6.95 -44.17 -30.19
C LEU A 13 7.51 -45.19 -31.17
N SER A 14 8.78 -45.11 -31.54
CA SER A 14 9.45 -46.02 -32.46
C SER A 14 10.17 -47.21 -31.81
N ILE A 15 10.10 -47.29 -30.46
CA ILE A 15 10.76 -48.35 -29.68
C ILE A 15 9.74 -49.45 -29.39
N ASP A 16 10.04 -50.66 -29.88
CA ASP A 16 9.23 -51.88 -29.73
C ASP A 16 9.45 -52.47 -28.29
N ALA A 17 8.90 -51.80 -27.27
CA ALA A 17 8.95 -52.27 -25.91
C ALA A 17 7.54 -52.65 -25.40
N SER A 18 7.51 -53.47 -24.34
CA SER A 18 6.25 -53.91 -23.71
C SER A 18 5.29 -52.74 -23.49
N SER A 19 4.07 -52.83 -24.01
CA SER A 19 3.11 -51.74 -24.22
C SER A 19 2.82 -50.88 -22.98
N GLY A 20 2.85 -51.44 -21.78
CA GLY A 20 2.55 -50.70 -20.54
C GLY A 20 3.65 -49.72 -20.09
N VAL A 21 4.91 -50.12 -20.21
CA VAL A 21 6.05 -49.29 -19.80
C VAL A 21 6.25 -48.12 -20.76
N CYS A 22 6.05 -48.32 -22.05
CA CYS A 22 6.12 -47.30 -23.08
C CYS A 22 5.06 -46.20 -22.87
N VAL A 23 3.84 -46.57 -22.53
CA VAL A 23 2.74 -45.60 -22.26
C VAL A 23 3.05 -44.75 -21.05
N ILE A 24 3.59 -45.33 -19.95
CA ILE A 24 3.94 -44.59 -18.74
C ILE A 24 5.10 -43.63 -19.04
N LEU A 25 6.15 -44.07 -19.74
CA LEU A 25 7.28 -43.19 -20.08
C LEU A 25 6.85 -42.05 -21.03
N TYR A 26 6.02 -42.37 -22.00
CA TYR A 26 5.48 -41.39 -22.94
C TYR A 26 4.66 -40.30 -22.21
N THR A 27 3.73 -40.69 -21.35
CA THR A 27 2.92 -39.75 -20.58
C THR A 27 3.76 -38.93 -19.60
N ALA A 28 4.73 -39.54 -18.92
CA ALA A 28 5.61 -38.84 -17.97
C ALA A 28 6.49 -37.79 -18.68
N THR A 29 7.08 -38.14 -19.83
CA THR A 29 7.92 -37.20 -20.59
C THR A 29 7.10 -36.08 -21.25
N LEU A 30 5.88 -36.36 -21.69
CA LEU A 30 4.97 -35.34 -22.23
C LEU A 30 4.53 -34.35 -21.16
N VAL A 31 4.08 -34.84 -20.01
CA VAL A 31 3.66 -34.01 -18.87
C VAL A 31 4.85 -33.20 -18.33
N GLY A 32 6.00 -33.83 -18.13
CA GLY A 32 7.22 -33.17 -17.68
C GLY A 32 7.71 -32.08 -18.62
N GLY A 33 7.67 -32.36 -19.95
CA GLY A 33 7.99 -31.42 -21.01
C GLY A 33 7.02 -30.20 -21.01
N PHE A 34 5.73 -30.45 -20.87
CA PHE A 34 4.71 -29.41 -20.79
C PHE A 34 4.91 -28.46 -19.58
N PHE A 35 5.09 -29.03 -18.39
CA PHE A 35 5.33 -28.22 -17.20
C PHE A 35 6.63 -27.43 -17.27
N SER A 36 7.68 -27.98 -17.84
CA SER A 36 8.94 -27.26 -18.02
C SER A 36 8.84 -26.11 -19.02
N LEU A 37 8.02 -26.25 -20.08
CA LEU A 37 7.72 -25.17 -21.02
C LEU A 37 6.89 -24.06 -20.36
N LEU A 38 5.88 -24.43 -19.57
CA LEU A 38 5.09 -23.46 -18.81
C LEU A 38 5.96 -22.68 -17.83
N ALA A 39 6.79 -23.38 -17.05
CA ALA A 39 7.69 -22.73 -16.11
C ALA A 39 8.64 -21.75 -16.81
N SER A 40 9.26 -22.16 -17.93
CA SER A 40 10.15 -21.29 -18.68
C SER A 40 9.43 -20.07 -19.27
N GLY A 41 8.20 -20.24 -19.77
CA GLY A 41 7.36 -19.15 -20.26
C GLY A 41 7.04 -18.12 -19.17
N LEU A 42 6.70 -18.58 -17.98
CA LEU A 42 6.46 -17.71 -16.81
C LEU A 42 7.74 -16.95 -16.40
N TRP A 43 8.89 -17.59 -16.41
CA TRP A 43 10.17 -16.94 -16.13
C TRP A 43 10.53 -15.88 -17.16
N ILE A 44 10.36 -16.17 -18.44
CA ILE A 44 10.61 -15.22 -19.53
C ILE A 44 9.63 -14.05 -19.43
N SER A 45 8.36 -14.31 -19.16
CA SER A 45 7.36 -13.25 -18.96
C SER A 45 7.72 -12.31 -17.80
N ARG A 46 8.25 -12.87 -16.68
CA ARG A 46 8.73 -12.05 -15.55
C ARG A 46 9.95 -11.21 -15.91
N LEU A 47 10.91 -11.79 -16.64
CA LEU A 47 12.10 -11.06 -17.09
C LEU A 47 11.73 -9.92 -18.04
N LEU A 48 10.86 -10.18 -19.03
CA LEU A 48 10.37 -9.15 -19.94
C LEU A 48 9.62 -8.05 -19.20
N LYS A 49 8.76 -8.42 -18.25
CA LYS A 49 8.03 -7.45 -17.45
C LYS A 49 8.96 -6.58 -16.58
N ASN A 50 10.01 -7.15 -16.02
CA ASN A 50 11.00 -6.37 -15.24
C ASN A 50 11.76 -5.39 -16.13
N ASN A 51 12.14 -5.79 -17.34
CA ASN A 51 12.84 -4.91 -18.29
C ASN A 51 11.92 -3.80 -18.84
N LEU A 52 10.61 -4.06 -18.95
CA LEU A 52 9.62 -3.05 -19.35
C LEU A 52 9.27 -2.03 -18.24
N LEU A 53 9.70 -2.30 -17.00
CA LEU A 53 9.52 -1.39 -15.87
C LEU A 53 10.71 -0.43 -15.69
N GLU A 54 11.70 -0.47 -16.57
CA GLU A 54 12.76 0.53 -16.60
C GLU A 54 12.16 1.90 -16.91
N ASP A 55 12.47 2.86 -16.05
CA ASP A 55 12.03 4.24 -16.22
C ASP A 55 12.71 4.81 -17.48
N VAL A 56 11.90 5.09 -18.51
CA VAL A 56 12.37 5.64 -19.80
C VAL A 56 13.12 6.98 -19.61
N PHE A 57 12.84 7.68 -18.50
CA PHE A 57 13.46 8.95 -18.15
C PHE A 57 14.72 8.79 -17.28
N ASN A 58 14.98 7.59 -16.79
CA ASN A 58 16.17 7.28 -15.98
C ASN A 58 16.99 6.17 -16.65
N THR A 59 17.64 6.51 -17.73
CA THR A 59 18.43 5.58 -18.57
C THR A 59 19.61 4.97 -17.83
N GLU A 60 20.10 5.61 -16.79
CA GLU A 60 21.22 5.13 -15.98
C GLU A 60 20.79 4.37 -14.72
N ASN A 61 19.48 4.21 -14.50
CA ASN A 61 18.90 3.56 -13.30
C ASN A 61 19.47 4.09 -11.97
N GLU A 62 19.91 5.34 -11.97
CA GLU A 62 20.39 6.00 -10.77
C GLU A 62 19.27 6.76 -10.09
N SER A 63 19.05 6.48 -8.81
CA SER A 63 18.22 7.34 -7.98
C SER A 63 18.99 8.60 -7.62
N PHE A 64 18.29 9.71 -7.48
CA PHE A 64 18.89 10.96 -6.99
C PHE A 64 19.09 10.90 -5.47
N MET A 65 20.01 11.72 -4.98
CA MET A 65 20.22 11.86 -3.53
C MET A 65 18.99 12.46 -2.87
N GLN A 66 18.40 11.73 -1.93
CA GLN A 66 17.25 12.17 -1.16
C GLN A 66 17.68 12.75 0.20
N GLU A 67 16.78 13.46 0.86
CA GLU A 67 17.04 14.03 2.18
C GLU A 67 17.22 12.94 3.22
N THR A 68 18.33 12.98 3.92
CA THR A 68 18.67 12.02 4.99
C THR A 68 18.44 12.57 6.39
N ARG A 69 18.25 13.89 6.53
CA ARG A 69 18.03 14.56 7.80
C ARG A 69 16.56 14.51 8.18
N LEU A 70 16.30 14.20 9.44
CA LEU A 70 14.96 14.32 10.02
C LEU A 70 14.72 15.79 10.39
N MET A 71 13.72 16.41 9.74
CA MET A 71 13.27 17.77 10.04
C MET A 71 11.96 17.70 10.82
N GLU A 72 12.07 17.53 12.12
CA GLU A 72 10.91 17.44 13.02
C GLU A 72 10.57 18.79 13.63
N ASN A 73 9.30 19.17 13.55
CA ASN A 73 8.71 20.32 14.23
C ASN A 73 7.29 19.99 14.70
N GLU A 74 6.63 20.91 15.35
CA GLU A 74 5.26 20.77 15.86
C GLU A 74 4.28 20.36 14.74
N TYR A 75 4.42 20.93 13.55
CA TYR A 75 3.49 20.77 12.41
C TYR A 75 3.95 19.74 11.38
N SER A 76 5.06 19.05 11.60
CA SER A 76 5.61 18.14 10.61
C SER A 76 5.04 16.73 10.71
N VAL A 77 4.96 16.05 9.57
CA VAL A 77 4.86 14.59 9.48
C VAL A 77 6.04 14.08 8.68
N ASN A 78 6.78 13.13 9.24
CA ASN A 78 8.01 12.63 8.66
C ASN A 78 7.83 11.17 8.28
N LEU A 79 8.06 10.86 7.00
CA LEU A 79 7.93 9.51 6.47
C LEU A 79 9.32 8.90 6.29
N PRO A 80 9.66 7.83 7.02
CA PRO A 80 10.93 7.15 6.82
C PRO A 80 10.94 6.44 5.47
N THR A 81 12.04 6.61 4.73
CA THR A 81 12.26 6.00 3.42
C THR A 81 13.59 5.29 3.36
N LYS A 82 13.71 4.39 2.38
CA LYS A 82 15.00 3.81 1.99
C LYS A 82 15.18 4.05 0.50
N PHE A 83 16.34 4.51 0.11
CA PHE A 83 16.67 4.73 -1.28
C PHE A 83 18.07 4.20 -1.61
N TRP A 84 18.25 3.81 -2.85
CA TRP A 84 19.55 3.34 -3.36
C TRP A 84 20.21 4.46 -4.14
N TYR A 85 21.47 4.71 -3.85
CA TYR A 85 22.25 5.74 -4.52
C TYR A 85 23.73 5.35 -4.57
N ARG A 86 24.34 5.43 -5.74
CA ARG A 86 25.76 5.11 -5.98
C ARG A 86 26.22 3.79 -5.35
N GLY A 87 25.46 2.72 -5.60
CA GLY A 87 25.81 1.37 -5.13
C GLY A 87 25.54 1.09 -3.65
N LYS A 88 24.90 2.02 -2.90
CA LYS A 88 24.61 1.87 -1.48
C LYS A 88 23.16 2.22 -1.16
N THR A 89 22.60 1.54 -0.15
CA THR A 89 21.28 1.85 0.38
C THR A 89 21.41 2.83 1.54
N TYR A 90 20.67 3.92 1.47
CA TYR A 90 20.61 4.96 2.49
C TYR A 90 19.21 4.98 3.12
N ASN A 91 19.17 5.39 4.39
CA ASN A 91 17.92 5.76 5.04
C ASN A 91 17.68 7.26 4.81
N GLY A 92 16.46 7.61 4.46
CA GLY A 92 16.06 8.98 4.23
C GLY A 92 14.71 9.29 4.85
N PHE A 93 14.28 10.54 4.70
CA PHE A 93 13.01 11.02 5.19
C PHE A 93 12.34 11.90 4.15
N ILE A 94 11.04 11.68 3.94
CA ILE A 94 10.19 12.66 3.30
C ILE A 94 9.61 13.53 4.42
N ASN A 95 10.10 14.75 4.52
CA ASN A 95 9.74 15.69 5.58
C ASN A 95 8.61 16.62 5.10
N LEU A 96 7.41 16.37 5.57
CA LEU A 96 6.28 17.28 5.37
C LEU A 96 6.28 18.28 6.54
N VAL A 97 6.94 19.40 6.34
CA VAL A 97 7.23 20.38 7.39
C VAL A 97 5.96 21.07 7.92
N ASN A 98 4.90 21.14 7.10
CA ASN A 98 3.63 21.72 7.47
C ASN A 98 2.47 20.91 6.88
N ILE A 99 1.76 20.16 7.72
CA ILE A 99 0.66 19.29 7.33
C ILE A 99 -0.65 20.04 7.03
N PHE A 100 -0.77 21.31 7.37
CA PHE A 100 -1.96 22.12 7.09
C PHE A 100 -2.04 22.56 5.62
N ARG A 101 -1.01 22.30 4.84
CA ARG A 101 -1.07 22.39 3.40
C ARG A 101 -1.61 21.08 2.82
N ALA A 102 -2.43 21.18 1.78
CA ALA A 102 -2.98 20.01 1.12
C ALA A 102 -1.85 19.09 0.60
N THR A 103 -1.98 17.81 0.90
CA THR A 103 -1.05 16.78 0.42
C THR A 103 -1.82 15.78 -0.45
N MET A 104 -1.39 15.60 -1.70
CA MET A 104 -1.98 14.64 -2.63
C MET A 104 -1.10 13.40 -2.71
N ILE A 105 -1.72 12.21 -2.54
CA ILE A 105 -1.02 10.93 -2.60
C ILE A 105 -1.58 10.13 -3.77
N LEU A 106 -0.76 9.93 -4.79
CA LEU A 106 -1.11 9.16 -5.98
C LEU A 106 -0.47 7.77 -5.95
N GLY A 107 -1.20 6.79 -6.44
CA GLY A 107 -0.68 5.42 -6.56
C GLY A 107 -1.79 4.44 -6.93
N THR A 108 -1.41 3.35 -7.56
CA THR A 108 -2.31 2.27 -7.97
C THR A 108 -2.91 1.54 -6.75
N PRO A 109 -4.05 0.86 -6.89
CA PRO A 109 -4.57 -0.03 -5.85
C PRO A 109 -3.50 -1.04 -5.42
N GLY A 110 -3.38 -1.28 -4.12
CA GLY A 110 -2.37 -2.23 -3.59
C GLY A 110 -0.94 -1.69 -3.48
N SER A 111 -0.66 -0.44 -3.85
CA SER A 111 0.70 0.15 -3.76
C SER A 111 1.17 0.47 -2.32
N GLY A 112 0.39 0.12 -1.30
CA GLY A 112 0.78 0.33 0.10
C GLY A 112 0.57 1.76 0.64
N LYS A 113 -0.14 2.64 -0.06
CA LYS A 113 -0.39 4.03 0.36
C LYS A 113 -0.89 4.16 1.79
N SER A 114 -1.91 3.38 2.14
CA SER A 114 -2.50 3.42 3.48
C SER A 114 -1.48 3.01 4.54
N TYR A 115 -0.74 1.93 4.31
CA TYR A 115 0.26 1.42 5.23
C TYR A 115 1.46 2.35 5.40
N ALA A 116 2.07 2.76 4.30
CA ALA A 116 3.32 3.52 4.33
C ALA A 116 3.11 5.01 4.68
N ILE A 117 1.99 5.60 4.29
CA ILE A 117 1.78 7.04 4.37
C ILE A 117 0.64 7.37 5.34
N VAL A 118 -0.60 6.92 5.06
CA VAL A 118 -1.78 7.35 5.84
C VAL A 118 -1.65 6.96 7.31
N ASN A 119 -1.17 5.76 7.61
CA ASN A 119 -0.95 5.31 8.99
C ASN A 119 0.08 6.18 9.73
N GLN A 120 1.11 6.65 9.04
CA GLN A 120 2.09 7.55 9.64
C GLN A 120 1.50 8.93 9.93
N PHE A 121 0.64 9.45 9.04
CA PHE A 121 -0.10 10.68 9.28
C PHE A 121 -0.99 10.54 10.51
N ILE A 122 -1.83 9.52 10.57
CA ILE A 122 -2.73 9.28 11.72
C ILE A 122 -1.93 9.20 13.02
N LYS A 123 -0.87 8.38 13.03
CA LYS A 123 -0.02 8.20 14.20
C LYS A 123 0.58 9.50 14.69
N GLN A 124 1.31 10.21 13.82
CA GLN A 124 2.07 11.40 14.19
C GLN A 124 1.15 12.58 14.53
N THR A 125 0.01 12.72 13.86
CA THR A 125 -0.99 13.75 14.16
C THR A 125 -1.60 13.54 15.55
N ILE A 126 -1.98 12.29 15.89
CA ILE A 126 -2.51 11.96 17.22
C ILE A 126 -1.41 12.12 18.28
N GLU A 127 -0.17 11.72 17.98
CA GLU A 127 0.97 11.85 18.89
C GLU A 127 1.28 13.31 19.25
N LYS A 128 1.02 14.22 18.30
CA LYS A 128 1.15 15.68 18.49
C LYS A 128 -0.11 16.35 19.04
N SER A 129 -1.12 15.57 19.42
CA SER A 129 -2.36 16.03 20.06
C SER A 129 -3.25 16.90 19.18
N TYR A 130 -3.23 16.72 17.87
CA TYR A 130 -4.13 17.40 16.95
C TYR A 130 -5.50 16.71 16.87
N ALA A 131 -6.53 17.48 16.57
CA ALA A 131 -7.82 16.97 16.14
C ALA A 131 -7.69 16.42 14.72
N LEU A 132 -8.37 15.31 14.44
CA LEU A 132 -8.26 14.60 13.18
C LEU A 132 -9.64 14.16 12.70
N TYR A 133 -9.91 14.38 11.42
CA TYR A 133 -11.05 13.80 10.71
C TYR A 133 -10.54 12.76 9.71
N ILE A 134 -11.14 11.56 9.72
CA ILE A 134 -10.75 10.46 8.85
C ILE A 134 -11.98 9.99 8.08
N TYR A 135 -11.91 10.05 6.76
CA TYR A 135 -12.86 9.40 5.89
C TYR A 135 -12.38 8.00 5.53
N ASP A 136 -12.99 6.99 6.15
CA ASP A 136 -12.61 5.58 5.99
C ASP A 136 -13.67 4.85 5.18
N PHE A 137 -13.50 4.83 3.85
CA PHE A 137 -14.48 4.22 2.94
C PHE A 137 -14.47 2.69 2.99
N LYS A 138 -13.41 2.07 3.54
CA LYS A 138 -13.33 0.62 3.70
C LYS A 138 -13.84 0.14 5.05
N PHE A 139 -14.13 1.08 5.97
CA PHE A 139 -14.49 0.82 7.35
C PHE A 139 -13.93 -0.57 7.82
N ASP A 140 -13.27 -0.59 8.78
CA ASP A 140 -12.77 -0.24 10.03
C ASP A 140 -11.23 -0.16 10.11
N ASP A 141 -10.55 -0.26 8.95
CA ASP A 141 -9.08 -0.32 8.88
C ASP A 141 -8.41 0.91 9.55
N LEU A 142 -8.72 2.10 9.03
CA LEU A 142 -8.10 3.35 9.52
C LEU A 142 -8.68 3.79 10.85
N SER A 143 -9.97 3.55 11.08
CA SER A 143 -10.69 3.91 12.29
C SER A 143 -10.13 3.18 13.51
N VAL A 144 -9.86 1.87 13.38
CA VAL A 144 -9.26 1.05 14.45
C VAL A 144 -7.83 1.50 14.75
N ILE A 145 -7.04 1.82 13.73
CA ILE A 145 -5.68 2.33 13.90
C ILE A 145 -5.70 3.66 14.65
N ALA A 146 -6.58 4.58 14.25
CA ALA A 146 -6.73 5.88 14.90
C ALA A 146 -7.15 5.75 16.37
N TYR A 147 -8.13 4.90 16.65
CA TYR A 147 -8.59 4.65 18.02
C TYR A 147 -7.49 4.07 18.91
N ASN A 148 -6.76 3.08 18.44
CA ASN A 148 -5.66 2.47 19.19
C ASN A 148 -4.53 3.48 19.47
N HIS A 149 -4.19 4.33 18.50
CA HIS A 149 -3.22 5.40 18.73
C HIS A 149 -3.75 6.46 19.71
N LEU A 150 -5.04 6.81 19.62
CA LEU A 150 -5.65 7.73 20.54
C LEU A 150 -5.61 7.21 21.98
N LEU A 151 -5.92 5.95 22.21
CA LEU A 151 -5.83 5.33 23.55
C LEU A 151 -4.39 5.40 24.08
N LYS A 152 -3.40 5.12 23.22
CA LYS A 152 -1.98 5.15 23.59
C LYS A 152 -1.51 6.55 23.98
N TYR A 153 -1.91 7.59 23.25
CA TYR A 153 -1.42 8.96 23.41
C TYR A 153 -2.42 9.91 24.09
N ARG A 154 -3.52 9.38 24.64
CA ARG A 154 -4.57 10.15 25.30
C ARG A 154 -4.03 11.11 26.39
N HIS A 155 -2.98 10.68 27.09
CA HIS A 155 -2.37 11.44 28.17
C HIS A 155 -1.65 12.72 27.70
N ARG A 156 -1.36 12.87 26.42
CA ARG A 156 -0.71 14.06 25.86
C ARG A 156 -1.67 15.21 25.60
N TYR A 157 -2.96 14.93 25.55
CA TYR A 157 -3.97 15.94 25.28
C TYR A 157 -4.28 16.76 26.55
N LYS A 158 -4.31 18.09 26.41
CA LYS A 158 -4.68 18.99 27.50
C LYS A 158 -6.13 18.79 27.99
N VAL A 159 -7.03 18.48 27.00
CA VAL A 159 -8.43 18.15 27.25
C VAL A 159 -8.64 16.72 26.77
N PRO A 160 -9.32 15.85 27.55
CA PRO A 160 -9.55 14.47 27.15
C PRO A 160 -10.21 14.39 25.77
N PRO A 161 -9.57 13.76 24.77
CA PRO A 161 -10.12 13.70 23.43
C PRO A 161 -11.32 12.77 23.39
N LYS A 162 -12.32 13.12 22.58
CA LYS A 162 -13.48 12.28 22.28
C LYS A 162 -13.30 11.67 20.91
N PHE A 163 -13.73 10.42 20.76
CA PHE A 163 -13.69 9.70 19.49
C PHE A 163 -15.12 9.47 19.01
N TYR A 164 -15.42 9.98 17.82
CA TYR A 164 -16.73 9.82 17.21
C TYR A 164 -16.61 8.98 15.96
N VAL A 165 -17.55 8.06 15.77
CA VAL A 165 -17.70 7.27 14.55
C VAL A 165 -19.06 7.58 13.96
N ILE A 166 -19.08 8.04 12.71
CA ILE A 166 -20.30 8.22 11.92
C ILE A 166 -20.31 7.08 10.90
N ASN A 167 -21.21 6.13 11.08
CA ASN A 167 -21.34 4.96 10.23
C ASN A 167 -22.65 5.03 9.46
N PHE A 168 -22.57 5.26 8.15
CA PHE A 168 -23.72 5.35 7.27
C PHE A 168 -24.31 3.97 6.93
N ASP A 169 -23.50 2.90 6.93
CA ASP A 169 -23.96 1.55 6.63
C ASP A 169 -24.76 0.95 7.80
N ASN A 170 -24.38 1.28 9.03
CA ASN A 170 -25.07 0.81 10.22
C ASN A 170 -25.32 1.95 11.21
N PRO A 171 -26.44 2.67 11.08
CA PRO A 171 -26.80 3.78 11.96
C PRO A 171 -26.92 3.42 13.44
N ARG A 172 -27.15 2.14 13.77
CA ARG A 172 -27.21 1.67 15.16
C ARG A 172 -25.83 1.67 15.84
N LYS A 173 -24.76 1.59 15.05
CA LYS A 173 -23.36 1.63 15.51
C LYS A 173 -22.72 3.01 15.28
N SER A 174 -23.51 4.02 14.95
CA SER A 174 -23.07 5.37 14.67
C SER A 174 -23.33 6.28 15.87
N HIS A 175 -22.37 7.16 16.14
CA HIS A 175 -22.63 8.29 17.04
C HIS A 175 -23.57 9.28 16.33
N ARG A 176 -24.39 9.94 17.14
CA ARG A 176 -25.25 11.02 16.63
C ARG A 176 -24.44 12.31 16.62
N CYS A 177 -24.47 13.00 15.51
CA CYS A 177 -23.88 14.31 15.34
C CYS A 177 -24.99 15.27 14.86
N ASN A 178 -25.13 16.39 15.54
CA ASN A 178 -25.95 17.49 15.06
C ASN A 178 -25.01 18.61 14.59
N PRO A 179 -24.77 18.76 13.28
CA PRO A 179 -23.89 19.83 12.77
C PRO A 179 -24.47 21.23 13.01
N LEU A 180 -25.78 21.31 13.24
CA LEU A 180 -26.50 22.57 13.52
C LEU A 180 -26.72 22.82 15.02
N ALA A 181 -25.93 22.19 15.89
CA ALA A 181 -26.05 22.42 17.32
C ALA A 181 -25.61 23.85 17.68
N PRO A 182 -26.48 24.70 18.24
CA PRO A 182 -26.14 26.11 18.54
C PRO A 182 -24.96 26.26 19.47
N GLU A 183 -24.72 25.25 20.34
CA GLU A 183 -23.63 25.25 21.33
C GLU A 183 -22.24 25.13 20.67
N LEU A 184 -22.19 24.69 19.40
CA LEU A 184 -20.95 24.54 18.63
C LEU A 184 -20.69 25.72 17.69
N MET A 185 -21.64 26.63 17.56
CA MET A 185 -21.54 27.81 16.71
C MET A 185 -20.97 28.97 17.50
N THR A 186 -19.91 29.56 16.98
CA THR A 186 -19.25 30.72 17.60
C THR A 186 -19.79 32.03 17.07
N ASP A 187 -20.32 32.03 15.83
CA ASP A 187 -20.87 33.22 15.18
C ASP A 187 -22.07 32.82 14.28
N ILE A 188 -22.84 33.83 13.90
CA ILE A 188 -23.98 33.70 12.97
C ILE A 188 -23.56 33.21 11.57
N SER A 189 -22.33 33.52 11.16
CA SER A 189 -21.72 33.01 9.95
C SER A 189 -21.62 31.50 9.91
N ASP A 190 -21.36 30.84 11.03
CA ASP A 190 -21.27 29.37 11.14
C ASP A 190 -22.62 28.71 10.83
N ALA A 191 -23.72 29.34 11.30
CA ALA A 191 -25.07 28.88 11.01
C ALA A 191 -25.41 29.02 9.53
N TYR A 192 -24.97 30.10 8.90
CA TYR A 192 -25.17 30.35 7.47
C TYR A 192 -24.41 29.33 6.63
N GLU A 193 -23.12 29.12 6.89
CA GLU A 193 -22.31 28.14 6.18
C GLU A 193 -22.85 26.70 6.35
N SER A 194 -23.28 26.33 7.55
CA SER A 194 -23.86 25.00 7.83
C SER A 194 -25.21 24.78 7.17
N SER A 195 -25.92 25.83 6.80
CA SER A 195 -27.22 25.75 6.09
C SER A 195 -27.06 25.65 4.58
N TYR A 196 -25.89 25.98 4.03
CA TYR A 196 -25.62 26.04 2.59
C TYR A 196 -24.96 24.77 2.04
N THR A 197 -24.46 23.87 2.90
CA THR A 197 -23.87 22.57 2.55
C THR A 197 -24.87 21.46 2.69
#